data_48b19a38898f5a6195293148c4b2dbfe
#
_entry.id   48b19a38898f5a6195293148c4b2dbfe
#
_cell.length_a   1.000
_cell.length_b   1.000
_cell.length_c   1.000
_cell.angle_alpha   90.00
_cell.angle_beta   90.00
_cell.angle_gamma   90.00
#
_symmetry.space_group_name_H-M   'P 1'
#
loop_
_entity.id
_entity.type
_entity.pdbx_description
1 polymer ?
#
loop_
_entity_poly.entity_id
_entity_poly.type
_entity_poly.pdbx_seq_one_letter_code
_entity_poly.pdbx_strand_id
1 'polypeptide(L)'
;MKHLYLLLILFTSLANAEEIGGQYLKQAEAGDSRAQYYLAETYYSSGDDKQAEMWAEKAAKGGDVDAMALLSQIKFKHGDLAQAKGLAQQATVADSSPGTVMLARLLVNTRAGKTDYPQALSLLHKVAENTEDDAAVDARLLLGLIYANGVEVAQDDVQAAQWFKQSSTLSRTGYAEYWAGQVFQQGEAGFITPNKQKALYWLNLSCSEGFDTGCEEFDALSGE
;
A
#
# COMPACT_ATOMS: atom_id res chain seq x y z
N MET A 1 -21.45 16.40 19.96
CA MET A 1 -21.41 14.93 20.12
C MET A 1 -20.53 14.20 19.09
N LYS A 2 -20.29 14.75 17.88
CA LYS A 2 -19.40 14.12 16.86
C LYS A 2 -17.90 14.04 17.26
N HIS A 3 -17.41 14.96 18.08
CA HIS A 3 -15.99 14.96 18.51
C HIS A 3 -15.67 13.91 19.60
N LEU A 4 -16.67 13.41 20.32
CA LEU A 4 -16.46 12.41 21.36
C LEU A 4 -16.24 11.00 20.79
N TYR A 5 -16.86 10.70 19.62
CA TYR A 5 -16.69 9.42 18.92
C TYR A 5 -15.30 9.27 18.26
N LEU A 6 -14.74 10.37 17.73
CA LEU A 6 -13.37 10.33 17.16
C LEU A 6 -12.30 10.08 18.26
N LEU A 7 -12.49 10.67 19.43
CA LEU A 7 -11.60 10.46 20.57
C LEU A 7 -11.67 9.01 21.11
N LEU A 8 -12.86 8.40 21.13
CA LEU A 8 -13.01 7.01 21.56
C LEU A 8 -12.35 6.01 20.60
N ILE A 9 -12.43 6.23 19.29
CA ILE A 9 -11.81 5.36 18.28
C ILE A 9 -10.27 5.49 18.34
N LEU A 10 -9.75 6.69 18.55
CA LEU A 10 -8.31 6.91 18.73
C LEU A 10 -7.78 6.28 20.03
N PHE A 11 -8.54 6.34 21.13
CA PHE A 11 -8.16 5.72 22.40
C PHE A 11 -8.17 4.19 22.34
N THR A 12 -9.13 3.58 21.63
CA THR A 12 -9.18 2.12 21.47
C THR A 12 -8.07 1.60 20.55
N SER A 13 -7.68 2.34 19.52
CA SER A 13 -6.56 1.95 18.64
C SER A 13 -5.20 2.08 19.32
N LEU A 14 -4.99 3.11 20.13
CA LEU A 14 -3.77 3.27 20.95
C LEU A 14 -3.66 2.23 22.06
N ALA A 15 -4.75 1.94 22.76
CA ALA A 15 -4.77 0.90 23.80
C ALA A 15 -4.50 -0.50 23.21
N ASN A 16 -5.06 -0.81 22.04
CA ASN A 16 -4.77 -2.06 21.33
C ASN A 16 -3.32 -2.13 20.83
N ALA A 17 -2.75 -1.02 20.36
CA ALA A 17 -1.35 -0.97 19.93
C ALA A 17 -0.37 -1.14 21.10
N GLU A 18 -0.66 -0.57 22.28
CA GLU A 18 0.12 -0.79 23.50
C GLU A 18 0.00 -2.24 24.00
N GLU A 19 -1.18 -2.86 23.91
CA GLU A 19 -1.40 -4.24 24.33
C GLU A 19 -0.72 -5.24 23.39
N ILE A 20 -0.83 -5.05 22.07
CA ILE A 20 -0.19 -5.89 21.04
C ILE A 20 1.32 -5.65 21.02
N GLY A 21 1.79 -4.40 21.09
CA GLY A 21 3.20 -4.05 21.16
C GLY A 21 3.86 -4.63 22.42
N GLY A 22 3.17 -4.63 23.55
CA GLY A 22 3.62 -5.23 24.81
C GLY A 22 3.84 -6.73 24.72
N GLN A 23 3.06 -7.45 23.91
CA GLN A 23 3.21 -8.89 23.68
C GLN A 23 4.55 -9.22 23.01
N TYR A 24 4.98 -8.43 22.03
CA TYR A 24 6.23 -8.68 21.29
C TYR A 24 7.45 -7.99 21.89
N LEU A 25 7.27 -6.96 22.72
CA LEU A 25 8.35 -6.11 23.21
C LEU A 25 9.46 -6.93 23.91
N LYS A 26 9.09 -7.83 24.81
CA LYS A 26 10.07 -8.64 25.54
C LYS A 26 10.90 -9.55 24.64
N GLN A 27 10.29 -10.14 23.60
CA GLN A 27 10.98 -11.00 22.65
C GLN A 27 11.85 -10.17 21.68
N ALA A 28 11.32 -9.01 21.26
CA ALA A 28 12.05 -8.06 20.40
C ALA A 28 13.29 -7.51 21.10
N GLU A 29 13.20 -7.16 22.38
CA GLU A 29 14.33 -6.73 23.23
C GLU A 29 15.36 -7.84 23.43
N ALA A 30 14.91 -9.10 23.46
CA ALA A 30 15.77 -10.28 23.52
C ALA A 30 16.47 -10.60 22.20
N GLY A 31 16.15 -9.87 21.11
CA GLY A 31 16.80 -10.01 19.80
C GLY A 31 16.06 -10.90 18.81
N ASP A 32 14.84 -11.34 19.11
CA ASP A 32 14.01 -12.08 18.15
C ASP A 32 13.60 -11.16 16.97
N SER A 33 14.11 -11.45 15.77
CA SER A 33 13.91 -10.62 14.59
C SER A 33 12.44 -10.61 14.12
N ARG A 34 11.72 -11.71 14.31
CA ARG A 34 10.31 -11.78 13.96
C ARG A 34 9.44 -10.96 14.91
N ALA A 35 9.72 -11.01 16.21
CA ALA A 35 9.05 -10.16 17.21
C ALA A 35 9.38 -8.67 16.97
N GLN A 36 10.60 -8.35 16.56
CA GLN A 36 11.00 -6.99 16.17
C GLN A 36 10.22 -6.51 14.95
N TYR A 37 9.98 -7.37 13.94
CA TYR A 37 9.14 -7.06 12.80
C TYR A 37 7.69 -6.75 13.21
N TYR A 38 7.04 -7.61 14.00
CA TYR A 38 5.67 -7.35 14.47
C TYR A 38 5.55 -6.07 15.29
N LEU A 39 6.56 -5.76 16.07
CA LEU A 39 6.61 -4.50 16.82
C LEU A 39 6.75 -3.30 15.88
N ALA A 40 7.59 -3.40 14.84
CA ALA A 40 7.75 -2.38 13.81
C ALA A 40 6.42 -2.14 13.04
N GLU A 41 5.73 -3.21 12.67
CA GLU A 41 4.44 -3.15 11.99
C GLU A 41 3.36 -2.48 12.87
N THR A 42 3.35 -2.81 14.17
CA THR A 42 2.45 -2.17 15.14
C THR A 42 2.68 -0.66 15.24
N TYR A 43 3.94 -0.22 15.33
CA TYR A 43 4.27 1.20 15.34
C TYR A 43 3.97 1.89 14.02
N TYR A 44 4.23 1.23 12.88
CA TYR A 44 3.89 1.75 11.56
C TYR A 44 2.39 1.99 11.40
N SER A 45 1.57 1.02 11.83
CA SER A 45 0.12 1.11 11.79
C SER A 45 -0.45 2.19 12.73
N SER A 46 0.23 2.47 13.84
CA SER A 46 -0.14 3.56 14.76
C SER A 46 0.35 4.94 14.32
N GLY A 47 1.18 5.01 13.26
CA GLY A 47 1.75 6.24 12.72
C GLY A 47 3.02 6.71 13.44
N ASP A 48 3.61 5.92 14.33
CA ASP A 48 4.92 6.20 14.92
C ASP A 48 6.04 5.68 13.99
N ASP A 49 6.24 6.40 12.91
CA ASP A 49 7.25 6.07 11.89
C ASP A 49 8.66 5.93 12.47
N LYS A 50 8.99 6.69 13.50
CA LYS A 50 10.32 6.65 14.12
C LYS A 50 10.58 5.34 14.84
N GLN A 51 9.63 4.87 15.63
CA GLN A 51 9.74 3.57 16.30
C GLN A 51 9.64 2.43 15.29
N ALA A 52 8.75 2.55 14.30
CA ALA A 52 8.62 1.58 13.21
C ALA A 52 9.95 1.39 12.49
N GLU A 53 10.61 2.48 12.08
CA GLU A 53 11.91 2.43 11.39
C GLU A 53 13.00 1.78 12.26
N MET A 54 13.09 2.18 13.53
CA MET A 54 14.08 1.63 14.47
C MET A 54 13.94 0.10 14.63
N TRP A 55 12.72 -0.38 14.82
CA TRP A 55 12.48 -1.81 15.01
C TRP A 55 12.59 -2.59 13.71
N ALA A 56 12.13 -2.03 12.57
CA ALA A 56 12.30 -2.64 11.26
C ALA A 56 13.79 -2.78 10.87
N GLU A 57 14.64 -1.78 11.20
CA GLU A 57 16.09 -1.87 10.99
C GLU A 57 16.72 -3.00 11.80
N LYS A 58 16.32 -3.19 13.06
CA LYS A 58 16.81 -4.28 13.89
C LYS A 58 16.40 -5.64 13.33
N ALA A 59 15.11 -5.79 12.97
CA ALA A 59 14.57 -7.02 12.38
C ALA A 59 15.24 -7.37 11.05
N ALA A 60 15.42 -6.40 10.15
CA ALA A 60 16.09 -6.58 8.88
C ALA A 60 17.56 -6.99 9.04
N LYS A 61 18.28 -6.40 10.01
CA LYS A 61 19.64 -6.83 10.38
C LYS A 61 19.68 -8.25 10.93
N GLY A 62 18.61 -8.68 11.61
CA GLY A 62 18.41 -10.05 12.08
C GLY A 62 18.00 -11.03 10.98
N GLY A 63 17.87 -10.57 9.73
CA GLY A 63 17.52 -11.39 8.57
C GLY A 63 16.03 -11.58 8.33
N ASP A 64 15.15 -10.83 9.03
CA ASP A 64 13.72 -10.88 8.75
C ASP A 64 13.41 -10.19 7.40
N VAL A 65 12.85 -10.94 6.48
CA VAL A 65 12.63 -10.53 5.09
C VAL A 65 11.45 -9.57 4.96
N ASP A 66 10.41 -9.77 5.78
CA ASP A 66 9.24 -8.90 5.78
C ASP A 66 9.58 -7.55 6.40
N ALA A 67 10.50 -7.54 7.38
CA ALA A 67 11.05 -6.30 7.91
C ALA A 67 11.83 -5.49 6.86
N MET A 68 12.52 -6.14 5.92
CA MET A 68 13.17 -5.43 4.81
C MET A 68 12.14 -4.77 3.90
N ALA A 69 11.01 -5.44 3.63
CA ALA A 69 9.92 -4.89 2.86
C ALA A 69 9.26 -3.70 3.57
N LEU A 70 8.95 -3.84 4.87
CA LEU A 70 8.40 -2.76 5.69
C LEU A 70 9.36 -1.56 5.77
N LEU A 71 10.64 -1.79 5.97
CA LEU A 71 11.65 -0.72 6.00
C LEU A 71 11.73 -0.02 4.64
N SER A 72 11.64 -0.75 3.53
CA SER A 72 11.54 -0.18 2.18
C SER A 72 10.33 0.77 2.05
N GLN A 73 9.18 0.36 2.57
CA GLN A 73 7.96 1.18 2.57
C GLN A 73 8.11 2.45 3.41
N ILE A 74 8.73 2.35 4.59
CA ILE A 74 9.02 3.51 5.46
C ILE A 74 9.98 4.48 4.75
N LYS A 75 11.06 3.99 4.15
CA LYS A 75 12.01 4.81 3.38
C LYS A 75 11.36 5.48 2.17
N PHE A 76 10.47 4.78 1.47
CA PHE A 76 9.67 5.35 0.39
C PHE A 76 8.79 6.52 0.87
N LYS A 77 8.08 6.33 1.98
CA LYS A 77 7.23 7.35 2.61
C LYS A 77 8.05 8.61 2.98
N HIS A 78 9.26 8.43 3.46
CA HIS A 78 10.18 9.53 3.82
C HIS A 78 10.89 10.14 2.60
N GLY A 79 10.73 9.55 1.40
CA GLY A 79 11.33 10.05 0.15
C GLY A 79 12.77 9.58 -0.08
N ASP A 80 13.29 8.68 0.73
CA ASP A 80 14.60 8.05 0.52
C ASP A 80 14.48 6.87 -0.45
N LEU A 81 14.22 7.22 -1.71
CA LEU A 81 13.86 6.24 -2.75
C LEU A 81 15.04 5.33 -3.13
N ALA A 82 16.28 5.78 -2.92
CA ALA A 82 17.45 4.95 -3.21
C ALA A 82 17.58 3.80 -2.21
N GLN A 83 17.45 4.10 -0.89
CA GLN A 83 17.43 3.06 0.13
C GLN A 83 16.22 2.16 0.02
N ALA A 84 15.03 2.73 -0.23
CA ALA A 84 13.81 1.98 -0.46
C ALA A 84 13.99 0.93 -1.57
N LYS A 85 14.55 1.35 -2.72
CA LYS A 85 14.79 0.43 -3.86
C LYS A 85 15.79 -0.67 -3.52
N GLY A 86 16.88 -0.36 -2.84
CA GLY A 86 17.86 -1.35 -2.41
C GLY A 86 17.28 -2.40 -1.47
N LEU A 87 16.47 -1.97 -0.50
CA LEU A 87 15.77 -2.85 0.44
C LEU A 87 14.72 -3.72 -0.25
N ALA A 88 13.90 -3.13 -1.14
CA ALA A 88 12.92 -3.89 -1.91
C ALA A 88 13.57 -4.94 -2.81
N GLN A 89 14.72 -4.64 -3.43
CA GLN A 89 15.48 -5.61 -4.21
C GLN A 89 15.98 -6.77 -3.36
N GLN A 90 16.54 -6.50 -2.18
CA GLN A 90 17.01 -7.54 -1.25
C GLN A 90 15.85 -8.43 -0.80
N ALA A 91 14.70 -7.83 -0.41
CA ALA A 91 13.51 -8.56 -0.02
C ALA A 91 12.98 -9.43 -1.18
N THR A 92 12.96 -8.91 -2.41
CA THR A 92 12.54 -9.68 -3.61
C THR A 92 13.44 -10.87 -3.88
N VAL A 93 14.77 -10.71 -3.74
CA VAL A 93 15.74 -11.82 -3.90
C VAL A 93 15.55 -12.88 -2.83
N ALA A 94 15.07 -12.51 -1.66
CA ALA A 94 14.71 -13.40 -0.55
C ALA A 94 13.26 -13.90 -0.60
N ASP A 95 12.61 -13.83 -1.78
CA ASP A 95 11.24 -14.29 -2.04
C ASP A 95 10.12 -13.60 -1.20
N SER A 96 10.34 -12.37 -0.75
CA SER A 96 9.28 -11.57 -0.11
C SER A 96 8.29 -11.03 -1.15
N SER A 97 7.02 -11.43 -1.03
CA SER A 97 5.97 -10.88 -1.88
C SER A 97 5.72 -9.39 -1.60
N PRO A 98 5.62 -8.90 -0.35
CA PRO A 98 5.54 -7.47 -0.06
C PRO A 98 6.73 -6.68 -0.62
N GLY A 99 7.96 -7.23 -0.49
CA GLY A 99 9.16 -6.63 -1.08
C GLY A 99 9.10 -6.56 -2.60
N THR A 100 8.55 -7.59 -3.24
CA THR A 100 8.36 -7.65 -4.70
C THR A 100 7.37 -6.59 -5.18
N VAL A 101 6.25 -6.41 -4.49
CA VAL A 101 5.27 -5.34 -4.78
C VAL A 101 5.90 -3.96 -4.59
N MET A 102 6.67 -3.78 -3.52
CA MET A 102 7.36 -2.52 -3.27
C MET A 102 8.41 -2.20 -4.34
N LEU A 103 9.17 -3.21 -4.80
CA LEU A 103 10.10 -3.04 -5.92
C LEU A 103 9.36 -2.64 -7.20
N ALA A 104 8.25 -3.30 -7.52
CA ALA A 104 7.44 -2.95 -8.69
C ALA A 104 6.94 -1.50 -8.63
N ARG A 105 6.47 -1.04 -7.45
CA ARG A 105 6.06 0.36 -7.24
C ARG A 105 7.20 1.34 -7.48
N LEU A 106 8.41 1.01 -7.04
CA LEU A 106 9.60 1.83 -7.26
C LEU A 106 10.06 1.82 -8.73
N LEU A 107 9.84 0.72 -9.46
CA LEU A 107 10.16 0.60 -10.88
C LEU A 107 9.25 1.45 -11.78
N VAL A 108 8.04 1.77 -11.37
CA VAL A 108 7.13 2.67 -12.11
C VAL A 108 7.24 4.13 -11.63
N ASN A 109 8.02 4.41 -10.58
CA ASN A 109 8.16 5.74 -10.01
C ASN A 109 9.38 6.48 -10.59
N THR A 110 9.13 7.54 -11.35
CA THR A 110 10.18 8.34 -12.01
C THR A 110 11.17 9.00 -11.04
N ARG A 111 10.76 9.22 -9.79
CA ARG A 111 11.64 9.78 -8.74
C ARG A 111 12.63 8.75 -8.19
N ALA A 112 12.34 7.45 -8.35
CA ALA A 112 13.22 6.35 -7.95
C ALA A 112 14.28 6.00 -9.01
N GLY A 113 14.32 6.75 -10.11
CA GLY A 113 15.25 6.58 -11.21
C GLY A 113 14.57 6.22 -12.53
N LYS A 114 15.32 5.53 -13.42
CA LYS A 114 14.73 5.08 -14.69
C LYS A 114 13.63 4.04 -14.40
N THR A 115 12.47 4.26 -15.04
CA THR A 115 11.33 3.35 -14.97
C THR A 115 11.57 2.07 -15.76
N ASP A 116 10.96 0.98 -15.30
CA ASP A 116 10.93 -0.32 -15.98
C ASP A 116 9.55 -0.96 -15.79
N TYR A 117 8.58 -0.50 -16.57
CA TYR A 117 7.21 -1.03 -16.55
C TYR A 117 7.12 -2.51 -16.92
N PRO A 118 7.86 -3.03 -17.94
CA PRO A 118 7.86 -4.46 -18.22
C PRO A 118 8.28 -5.31 -17.02
N GLN A 119 9.35 -4.92 -16.31
CA GLN A 119 9.79 -5.64 -15.12
C GLN A 119 8.76 -5.52 -13.99
N ALA A 120 8.21 -4.33 -13.75
CA ALA A 120 7.18 -4.11 -12.73
C ALA A 120 5.95 -4.99 -12.97
N LEU A 121 5.43 -5.02 -14.19
CA LEU A 121 4.29 -5.86 -14.57
C LEU A 121 4.58 -7.35 -14.36
N SER A 122 5.76 -7.83 -14.77
CA SER A 122 6.15 -9.23 -14.57
C SER A 122 6.19 -9.61 -13.09
N LEU A 123 6.75 -8.76 -12.23
CA LEU A 123 6.80 -8.96 -10.79
C LEU A 123 5.40 -8.98 -10.16
N LEU A 124 4.55 -8.03 -10.54
CA LEU A 124 3.19 -7.90 -10.00
C LEU A 124 2.31 -9.07 -10.41
N HIS A 125 2.36 -9.53 -11.67
CA HIS A 125 1.59 -10.69 -12.11
C HIS A 125 1.96 -11.93 -11.30
N LYS A 126 3.26 -12.17 -11.06
CA LYS A 126 3.72 -13.31 -10.24
C LYS A 126 3.09 -13.29 -8.84
N VAL A 127 3.01 -12.12 -8.20
CA VAL A 127 2.41 -12.00 -6.85
C VAL A 127 0.89 -12.06 -6.91
N ALA A 128 0.26 -11.37 -7.88
CA ALA A 128 -1.19 -11.27 -8.02
C ALA A 128 -1.91 -12.62 -8.26
N GLU A 129 -1.21 -13.60 -8.82
CA GLU A 129 -1.75 -14.94 -9.08
C GLU A 129 -1.86 -15.81 -7.82
N ASN A 130 -1.10 -15.51 -6.78
CA ASN A 130 -1.14 -16.23 -5.51
C ASN A 130 -2.27 -15.69 -4.62
N THR A 131 -3.43 -16.38 -4.63
CA THR A 131 -4.62 -15.94 -3.89
C THR A 131 -4.54 -16.14 -2.38
N GLU A 132 -3.54 -16.89 -1.90
CA GLU A 132 -3.30 -17.14 -0.47
C GLU A 132 -2.31 -16.13 0.13
N ASP A 133 -1.72 -15.28 -0.69
CA ASP A 133 -0.74 -14.28 -0.28
C ASP A 133 -1.45 -12.92 -0.09
N ASP A 134 -1.36 -12.36 1.10
CA ASP A 134 -1.96 -11.06 1.42
C ASP A 134 -1.41 -9.93 0.51
N ALA A 135 -0.15 -10.03 0.08
CA ALA A 135 0.45 -9.08 -0.84
C ALA A 135 -0.18 -9.12 -2.26
N ALA A 136 -0.94 -10.17 -2.59
CA ALA A 136 -1.65 -10.24 -3.87
C ALA A 136 -2.70 -9.13 -4.01
N VAL A 137 -3.29 -8.69 -2.91
CA VAL A 137 -4.23 -7.55 -2.91
C VAL A 137 -3.52 -6.29 -3.39
N ASP A 138 -2.37 -5.97 -2.81
CA ASP A 138 -1.58 -4.79 -3.18
C ASP A 138 -1.02 -4.89 -4.60
N ALA A 139 -0.61 -6.09 -5.03
CA ALA A 139 -0.17 -6.33 -6.40
C ALA A 139 -1.29 -6.05 -7.42
N ARG A 140 -2.51 -6.50 -7.14
CA ARG A 140 -3.69 -6.27 -8.00
C ARG A 140 -4.09 -4.80 -8.02
N LEU A 141 -4.05 -4.12 -6.86
CA LEU A 141 -4.29 -2.67 -6.78
C LEU A 141 -3.28 -1.90 -7.65
N LEU A 142 -2.00 -2.24 -7.56
CA LEU A 142 -0.97 -1.57 -8.34
C LEU A 142 -1.08 -1.88 -9.85
N LEU A 143 -1.42 -3.12 -10.23
CA LEU A 143 -1.73 -3.46 -11.63
C LEU A 143 -2.90 -2.62 -12.15
N GLY A 144 -3.99 -2.54 -11.39
CA GLY A 144 -5.13 -1.69 -11.74
C GLY A 144 -4.71 -0.24 -11.97
N LEU A 145 -3.90 0.34 -11.08
CA LEU A 145 -3.40 1.71 -11.24
C LEU A 145 -2.50 1.88 -12.47
N ILE A 146 -1.63 0.92 -12.78
CA ILE A 146 -0.76 0.99 -13.97
C ILE A 146 -1.59 1.05 -15.24
N TYR A 147 -2.59 0.15 -15.40
CA TYR A 147 -3.47 0.14 -16.57
C TYR A 147 -4.39 1.36 -16.63
N ALA A 148 -4.95 1.81 -15.51
CA ALA A 148 -5.77 3.02 -15.44
C ALA A 148 -4.97 4.30 -15.71
N ASN A 149 -3.70 4.35 -15.31
CA ASN A 149 -2.85 5.51 -15.54
C ASN A 149 -2.44 5.67 -17.02
N GLY A 150 -2.11 4.57 -17.69
CA GLY A 150 -1.79 4.57 -19.11
C GLY A 150 -0.47 5.26 -19.48
N VAL A 151 0.51 5.27 -18.57
CA VAL A 151 1.86 5.79 -18.83
C VAL A 151 2.79 4.61 -19.13
N GLU A 152 3.55 4.69 -20.23
CA GLU A 152 4.41 3.62 -20.76
C GLU A 152 3.69 2.26 -21.03
N VAL A 153 2.42 2.16 -20.69
CA VAL A 153 1.51 1.05 -20.97
C VAL A 153 0.25 1.65 -21.57
N ALA A 154 -0.36 1.00 -22.55
CA ALA A 154 -1.64 1.48 -23.09
C ALA A 154 -2.70 1.52 -21.98
N GLN A 155 -3.43 2.65 -21.89
CA GLN A 155 -4.53 2.75 -20.94
C GLN A 155 -5.60 1.71 -21.25
N ASP A 156 -6.02 0.94 -20.25
CA ASP A 156 -7.06 -0.06 -20.33
C ASP A 156 -7.89 -0.06 -19.04
N ASP A 157 -8.96 0.74 -19.05
CA ASP A 157 -9.84 0.88 -17.89
C ASP A 157 -10.65 -0.40 -17.60
N VAL A 158 -10.88 -1.25 -18.61
CA VAL A 158 -11.56 -2.54 -18.44
C VAL A 158 -10.66 -3.51 -17.69
N GLN A 159 -9.41 -3.61 -18.11
CA GLN A 159 -8.42 -4.45 -17.41
C GLN A 159 -8.13 -3.91 -15.99
N ALA A 160 -8.05 -2.60 -15.84
CA ALA A 160 -7.90 -1.97 -14.52
C ALA A 160 -9.04 -2.33 -13.57
N ALA A 161 -10.29 -2.22 -14.02
CA ALA A 161 -11.47 -2.61 -13.24
C ALA A 161 -11.45 -4.10 -12.86
N GLN A 162 -11.00 -4.98 -13.77
CA GLN A 162 -10.86 -6.41 -13.45
C GLN A 162 -9.84 -6.65 -12.33
N TRP A 163 -8.69 -5.95 -12.33
CA TRP A 163 -7.70 -6.05 -11.27
C TRP A 163 -8.23 -5.50 -9.95
N PHE A 164 -8.90 -4.35 -9.95
CA PHE A 164 -9.53 -3.79 -8.74
C PHE A 164 -10.58 -4.74 -8.16
N LYS A 165 -11.42 -5.32 -9.00
CA LYS A 165 -12.40 -6.31 -8.56
C LYS A 165 -11.76 -7.55 -7.92
N GLN A 166 -10.63 -8.02 -8.46
CA GLN A 166 -9.89 -9.15 -7.89
C GLN A 166 -9.14 -8.80 -6.59
N SER A 167 -8.84 -7.51 -6.35
CA SER A 167 -8.24 -7.04 -5.10
C SER A 167 -9.27 -6.87 -3.99
N SER A 168 -10.55 -6.68 -4.34
CA SER A 168 -11.62 -6.48 -3.37
C SER A 168 -12.01 -7.80 -2.70
N THR A 169 -12.19 -7.79 -1.38
CA THR A 169 -12.86 -8.87 -0.67
C THR A 169 -14.36 -8.77 -0.87
N LEU A 170 -15.08 -9.88 -0.80
CA LEU A 170 -16.55 -9.94 -0.99
C LEU A 170 -17.37 -8.94 -0.13
N SER A 171 -16.79 -8.46 0.96
CA SER A 171 -17.43 -7.51 1.88
C SER A 171 -17.17 -6.03 1.56
N ARG A 172 -16.37 -5.72 0.53
CA ARG A 172 -16.00 -4.34 0.18
C ARG A 172 -16.01 -4.10 -1.33
N THR A 173 -17.08 -4.50 -1.98
CA THR A 173 -17.30 -4.21 -3.41
C THR A 173 -17.22 -2.70 -3.65
N GLY A 174 -16.53 -2.26 -4.70
CA GLY A 174 -16.35 -0.83 -5.01
C GLY A 174 -15.26 -0.10 -4.21
N TYR A 175 -14.67 -0.71 -3.19
CA TYR A 175 -13.65 -0.06 -2.37
C TYR A 175 -12.35 0.19 -3.14
N ALA A 176 -11.93 -0.72 -4.01
CA ALA A 176 -10.70 -0.57 -4.78
C ALA A 176 -10.82 0.55 -5.84
N GLU A 177 -11.99 0.67 -6.46
CA GLU A 177 -12.35 1.73 -7.38
C GLU A 177 -12.40 3.10 -6.67
N TYR A 178 -12.98 3.14 -5.47
CA TYR A 178 -12.95 4.32 -4.61
C TYR A 178 -11.51 4.75 -4.31
N TRP A 179 -10.67 3.81 -3.88
CA TRP A 179 -9.27 4.08 -3.60
C TRP A 179 -8.53 4.59 -4.85
N ALA A 180 -8.78 4.00 -6.02
CA ALA A 180 -8.22 4.48 -7.28
C ALA A 180 -8.68 5.92 -7.58
N GLY A 181 -9.94 6.24 -7.34
CA GLY A 181 -10.48 7.60 -7.46
C GLY A 181 -9.71 8.60 -6.58
N GLN A 182 -9.46 8.26 -5.31
CA GLN A 182 -8.67 9.07 -4.39
C GLN A 182 -7.22 9.26 -4.88
N VAL A 183 -6.59 8.19 -5.38
CA VAL A 183 -5.23 8.27 -5.91
C VAL A 183 -5.16 9.18 -7.13
N PHE A 184 -6.14 9.12 -8.05
CA PHE A 184 -6.19 10.04 -9.20
C PHE A 184 -6.57 11.48 -8.80
N GLN A 185 -7.29 11.68 -7.71
CA GLN A 185 -7.59 13.01 -7.20
C GLN A 185 -6.36 13.69 -6.58
N GLN A 186 -5.63 12.97 -5.74
CA GLN A 186 -4.48 13.49 -4.99
C GLN A 186 -3.17 13.40 -5.77
N GLY A 187 -3.04 12.39 -6.62
CA GLY A 187 -1.81 11.99 -7.28
C GLY A 187 -0.86 11.20 -6.38
N GLU A 188 0.12 10.57 -7.01
CA GLU A 188 1.26 9.97 -6.34
C GLU A 188 2.54 10.49 -7.00
N ALA A 189 3.35 11.22 -6.25
CA ALA A 189 4.54 11.88 -6.77
C ALA A 189 5.50 10.91 -7.48
N GLY A 190 5.74 11.17 -8.76
CA GLY A 190 6.60 10.34 -9.61
C GLY A 190 5.92 9.15 -10.27
N PHE A 191 4.64 8.88 -9.97
CA PHE A 191 3.88 7.79 -10.60
C PHE A 191 2.54 8.28 -11.18
N ILE A 192 1.68 8.93 -10.40
CA ILE A 192 0.37 9.38 -10.86
C ILE A 192 0.25 10.90 -10.74
N THR A 193 -0.01 11.55 -11.88
CA THR A 193 -0.37 12.97 -11.90
C THR A 193 -1.85 13.12 -11.56
N PRO A 194 -2.23 14.08 -10.67
CA PRO A 194 -3.64 14.35 -10.38
C PRO A 194 -4.46 14.54 -11.64
N ASN A 195 -5.60 13.84 -11.71
CA ASN A 195 -6.50 13.87 -12.88
C ASN A 195 -7.96 13.76 -12.42
N LYS A 196 -8.67 14.91 -12.40
CA LYS A 196 -10.07 15.00 -11.97
C LYS A 196 -10.99 14.07 -12.79
N GLN A 197 -10.79 13.94 -14.10
CA GLN A 197 -11.66 13.12 -14.95
C GLN A 197 -11.52 11.63 -14.62
N LYS A 198 -10.28 11.16 -14.43
CA LYS A 198 -10.03 9.78 -14.00
C LYS A 198 -10.54 9.55 -12.57
N ALA A 199 -10.37 10.51 -11.67
CA ALA A 199 -10.92 10.42 -10.31
C ALA A 199 -12.44 10.27 -10.35
N LEU A 200 -13.15 11.11 -11.09
CA LEU A 200 -14.60 11.01 -11.27
C LEU A 200 -15.04 9.68 -11.89
N TYR A 201 -14.32 9.18 -12.89
CA TYR A 201 -14.62 7.89 -13.51
C TYR A 201 -14.59 6.75 -12.48
N TRP A 202 -13.53 6.65 -11.68
CA TRP A 202 -13.36 5.58 -10.69
C TRP A 202 -14.32 5.73 -9.50
N LEU A 203 -14.58 6.97 -9.04
CA LEU A 203 -15.56 7.23 -7.98
C LEU A 203 -16.98 6.87 -8.42
N ASN A 204 -17.37 7.20 -9.66
CA ASN A 204 -18.66 6.81 -10.22
C ASN A 204 -18.82 5.29 -10.35
N LEU A 205 -17.75 4.59 -10.76
CA LEU A 205 -17.77 3.13 -10.83
C LEU A 205 -17.92 2.52 -9.43
N SER A 206 -17.19 3.00 -8.46
CA SER A 206 -17.30 2.64 -7.04
C SER A 206 -18.75 2.83 -6.52
N CYS A 207 -19.35 3.98 -6.80
CA CYS A 207 -20.75 4.27 -6.47
C CYS A 207 -21.72 3.26 -7.13
N SER A 208 -21.53 2.96 -8.42
CA SER A 208 -22.38 2.02 -9.16
C SER A 208 -22.29 0.59 -8.62
N GLU A 209 -21.20 0.23 -7.95
CA GLU A 209 -21.01 -1.04 -7.26
C GLU A 209 -21.55 -1.04 -5.81
N GLY A 210 -22.13 0.06 -5.36
CA GLY A 210 -22.81 0.18 -4.08
C GLY A 210 -21.92 0.60 -2.92
N PHE A 211 -20.77 1.24 -3.19
CA PHE A 211 -19.92 1.81 -2.15
C PHE A 211 -20.33 3.26 -1.87
N ASP A 212 -21.12 3.49 -0.81
CA ASP A 212 -21.74 4.79 -0.50
C ASP A 212 -20.72 5.95 -0.41
N THR A 213 -19.56 5.71 0.19
CA THR A 213 -18.50 6.74 0.24
C THR A 213 -18.01 7.15 -1.14
N GLY A 214 -18.03 6.22 -2.13
CA GLY A 214 -17.70 6.52 -3.52
C GLY A 214 -18.74 7.48 -4.14
N CYS A 215 -20.02 7.33 -3.79
CA CYS A 215 -21.08 8.26 -4.25
C CYS A 215 -20.89 9.65 -3.63
N GLU A 216 -20.68 9.70 -2.31
CA GLU A 216 -20.47 10.98 -1.59
C GLU A 216 -19.28 11.78 -2.16
N GLU A 217 -18.17 11.09 -2.43
CA GLU A 217 -16.97 11.72 -3.00
C GLU A 217 -17.16 12.11 -4.48
N PHE A 218 -17.89 11.29 -5.25
CA PHE A 218 -18.22 11.62 -6.63
C PHE A 218 -19.04 12.93 -6.69
N ASP A 219 -20.12 13.04 -5.90
CA ASP A 219 -20.99 14.22 -5.84
C ASP A 219 -20.18 15.45 -5.40
N ALA A 220 -19.37 15.31 -4.35
CA ALA A 220 -18.52 16.38 -3.87
C ALA A 220 -17.50 16.87 -4.92
N LEU A 221 -16.92 15.96 -5.70
CA LEU A 221 -15.92 16.27 -6.70
C LEU A 221 -16.55 16.79 -8.01
N SER A 222 -17.72 16.26 -8.40
CA SER A 222 -18.46 16.72 -9.59
C SER A 222 -19.03 18.12 -9.43
N GLY A 223 -19.37 18.50 -8.20
CA GLY A 223 -20.02 19.77 -7.87
C GLY A 223 -21.55 19.69 -7.99
N GLU A 224 -22.11 18.49 -7.91
CA GLU A 224 -23.55 18.21 -7.87
C GLU A 224 -24.08 18.13 -6.44
#